data_3ad33b3c4270ab954e04e1a7f0d5d4a4
#
_entry.id   3ad33b3c4270ab954e04e1a7f0d5d4a4
#
_cell.length_a   1.000
_cell.length_b   1.000
_cell.length_c   1.000
_cell.angle_alpha   90.00
_cell.angle_beta   90.00
_cell.angle_gamma   90.00
#
_symmetry.space_group_name_H-M   'P 1'
#
loop_
_entity.id
_entity.type
_entity.pdbx_description
1 polymer ?
#
loop_
_entity_poly.entity_id
_entity_poly.type
_entity_poly.pdbx_seq_one_letter_code
_entity_poly.pdbx_strand_id
1 'polypeptide(L)'
;MARYLGPKAKLSRREGTDLFLKSARRAISDKSKFESKPGQHGRTSGQRTSDFGLQLREKQKVKRMYGVLERQFRRYFAEAERRKGNTGANLLMLLESRLDNVVYRMGFGSTRAEARQLV
;
A
#
# COMPACT_ATOMS: atom_id res chain seq x y z
N MET A 1 -5.23 14.53 11.28
CA MET A 1 -5.13 13.08 11.19
C MET A 1 -3.87 12.70 10.44
N ALA A 2 -3.08 11.80 11.00
CA ALA A 2 -1.81 11.37 10.39
C ALA A 2 -2.05 10.51 9.15
N ARG A 3 -1.43 10.87 8.03
CA ARG A 3 -1.49 10.13 6.77
C ARG A 3 -0.28 10.47 5.91
N TYR A 4 -0.03 9.64 4.90
CA TYR A 4 1.05 9.91 3.96
C TYR A 4 0.65 11.05 3.01
N LEU A 5 1.44 12.11 2.97
CA LEU A 5 1.20 13.30 2.15
C LEU A 5 2.17 13.45 0.98
N GLY A 6 3.12 12.54 0.85
CA GLY A 6 4.13 12.59 -0.20
C GLY A 6 3.65 12.06 -1.55
N PRO A 7 4.57 11.97 -2.54
CA PRO A 7 4.24 11.47 -3.87
C PRO A 7 3.78 10.01 -3.85
N LYS A 8 2.61 9.74 -4.42
CA LYS A 8 2.01 8.40 -4.42
C LYS A 8 2.68 7.44 -5.40
N ALA A 9 3.03 7.92 -6.60
CA ALA A 9 3.69 7.08 -7.59
C ALA A 9 5.04 6.56 -7.12
N LYS A 10 5.73 7.33 -6.27
CA LYS A 10 7.00 6.92 -5.68
C LYS A 10 6.85 5.63 -4.87
N LEU A 11 5.75 5.49 -4.15
CA LEU A 11 5.47 4.28 -3.35
C LEU A 11 5.29 3.06 -4.27
N SER A 12 4.51 3.21 -5.34
CA SER A 12 4.31 2.13 -6.30
C SER A 12 5.61 1.73 -7.00
N ARG A 13 6.43 2.71 -7.37
CA ARG A 13 7.74 2.45 -7.98
C ARG A 13 8.66 1.68 -7.05
N ARG A 14 8.66 2.03 -5.76
CA ARG A 14 9.50 1.36 -4.75
C ARG A 14 9.13 -0.11 -4.60
N GLU A 15 7.84 -0.43 -4.65
CA GLU A 15 7.35 -1.80 -4.51
C GLU A 15 7.34 -2.57 -5.83
N GLY A 16 7.60 -1.89 -6.95
CA GLY A 16 7.64 -2.52 -8.27
C GLY A 16 6.29 -2.99 -8.79
N THR A 17 5.21 -2.52 -8.22
CA THR A 17 3.85 -2.87 -8.65
C THR A 17 2.91 -1.69 -8.41
N ASP A 18 1.84 -1.61 -9.19
CA ASP A 18 0.83 -0.58 -8.99
C ASP A 18 0.06 -0.88 -7.70
N LEU A 19 0.10 0.06 -6.77
CA LEU A 19 -0.63 -0.04 -5.50
C LEU A 19 -2.00 0.64 -5.57
N PHE A 20 -2.42 1.07 -6.77
CA PHE A 20 -3.73 1.72 -7.00
C PHE A 20 -3.92 2.98 -6.16
N LEU A 21 -2.83 3.73 -5.95
CA LEU A 21 -2.84 4.96 -5.17
C LEU A 21 -3.22 6.18 -5.99
N LYS A 22 -3.26 6.04 -7.32
CA LYS A 22 -3.71 7.08 -8.23
C LYS A 22 -4.91 6.58 -9.05
N SER A 23 -5.67 7.53 -9.62
CA SER A 23 -6.84 7.21 -10.42
C SER A 23 -6.48 6.26 -11.58
N ALA A 24 -7.36 5.30 -11.86
CA ALA A 24 -7.19 4.32 -12.92
C ALA A 24 -7.46 4.85 -14.33
N ARG A 25 -7.80 6.14 -14.47
CA ARG A 25 -8.05 6.77 -15.78
C ARG A 25 -6.86 6.66 -16.72
N ARG A 26 -5.65 6.68 -16.18
CA ARG A 26 -4.41 6.50 -16.92
C ARG A 26 -3.57 5.44 -16.23
N ALA A 27 -2.83 4.67 -17.03
CA ALA A 27 -1.90 3.67 -16.49
C ALA A 27 -0.81 4.35 -15.65
N ILE A 28 -0.31 3.65 -14.64
CA ILE A 28 0.76 4.17 -13.78
C ILE A 28 2.03 4.47 -14.59
N SER A 29 2.30 3.70 -15.63
CA SER A 29 3.45 3.91 -16.51
C SER A 29 3.38 5.24 -17.25
N ASP A 30 2.17 5.75 -17.53
CA ASP A 30 1.97 7.06 -18.19
C ASP A 30 2.18 8.22 -17.21
N LYS A 31 2.06 7.97 -15.91
CA LYS A 31 2.14 9.00 -14.87
C LYS A 31 3.53 9.13 -14.26
N SER A 32 4.37 8.11 -14.41
CA SER A 32 5.68 8.08 -13.78
C SER A 32 6.61 7.11 -14.51
N LYS A 33 7.90 7.21 -14.18
CA LYS A 33 8.92 6.25 -14.67
C LYS A 33 8.84 4.97 -13.86
N PHE A 34 7.78 4.20 -14.08
CA PHE A 34 7.45 3.02 -13.27
C PHE A 34 8.53 1.94 -13.30
N GLU A 35 9.27 1.82 -14.42
CA GLU A 35 10.27 0.77 -14.61
C GLU A 35 11.49 0.93 -13.72
N SER A 36 11.72 2.12 -13.15
CA SER A 36 12.87 2.38 -12.28
C SER A 36 12.42 2.67 -10.86
N LYS A 37 13.26 2.28 -9.89
CA LYS A 37 13.03 2.61 -8.50
C LYS A 37 13.16 4.12 -8.29
N PRO A 38 12.51 4.68 -7.26
CA PRO A 38 12.64 6.10 -6.97
C PRO A 38 14.03 6.43 -6.43
N GLY A 39 14.44 7.69 -6.60
CA GLY A 39 15.69 8.19 -6.08
C GLY A 39 16.75 8.37 -7.14
N GLN A 40 17.85 9.02 -6.75
CA GLN A 40 18.96 9.37 -7.63
C GLN A 40 19.62 8.15 -8.25
N HIS A 41 19.73 7.05 -7.49
CA HIS A 41 20.40 5.82 -7.92
C HIS A 41 19.42 4.70 -8.27
N GLY A 42 18.17 5.04 -8.56
CA GLY A 42 17.15 4.04 -8.85
C GLY A 42 17.46 3.12 -10.00
N ARG A 43 18.09 3.66 -11.05
CA ARG A 43 18.45 2.90 -12.26
C ARG A 43 19.63 1.95 -12.04
N THR A 44 20.48 2.25 -11.06
CA THR A 44 21.70 1.50 -10.81
C THR A 44 21.60 0.56 -9.61
N SER A 45 20.49 0.60 -8.87
CA SER A 45 20.31 -0.26 -7.71
C SER A 45 19.93 -1.67 -8.17
N GLY A 46 20.90 -2.57 -8.13
CA GLY A 46 20.74 -3.95 -8.56
C GLY A 46 21.14 -4.96 -7.51
N GLN A 47 21.16 -4.58 -6.23
CA GLN A 47 21.55 -5.50 -5.17
C GLN A 47 20.53 -6.62 -5.00
N ARG A 48 21.05 -7.84 -4.79
CA ARG A 48 20.22 -8.99 -4.46
C ARG A 48 19.51 -8.74 -3.13
N THR A 49 18.19 -8.92 -3.13
CA THR A 49 17.38 -8.70 -1.93
C THR A 49 17.51 -9.89 -0.99
N SER A 50 17.82 -9.63 0.28
CA SER A 50 17.85 -10.65 1.31
C SER A 50 16.43 -11.13 1.64
N ASP A 51 16.31 -12.26 2.36
CA ASP A 51 15.00 -12.76 2.81
C ASP A 51 14.28 -11.73 3.69
N PHE A 52 15.02 -11.08 4.58
CA PHE A 52 14.47 -10.00 5.40
C PHE A 52 13.94 -8.87 4.52
N GLY A 53 14.70 -8.50 3.48
CA GLY A 53 14.29 -7.46 2.54
C GLY A 53 13.02 -7.81 1.78
N LEU A 54 12.87 -9.07 1.36
CA LEU A 54 11.65 -9.54 0.69
C LEU A 54 10.44 -9.44 1.61
N GLN A 55 10.57 -9.90 2.86
CA GLN A 55 9.51 -9.82 3.84
C GLN A 55 9.12 -8.38 4.15
N LEU A 56 10.10 -7.49 4.27
CA LEU A 56 9.86 -6.07 4.49
C LEU A 56 9.09 -5.45 3.33
N ARG A 57 9.46 -5.79 2.08
CA ARG A 57 8.77 -5.25 0.90
C ARG A 57 7.31 -5.70 0.84
N GLU A 58 7.03 -6.96 1.17
CA GLU A 58 5.64 -7.45 1.19
C GLU A 58 4.80 -6.74 2.25
N LYS A 59 5.35 -6.56 3.45
CA LYS A 59 4.69 -5.81 4.52
C LYS A 59 4.40 -4.37 4.10
N GLN A 60 5.41 -3.68 3.56
CA GLN A 60 5.27 -2.28 3.16
C GLN A 60 4.29 -2.12 2.01
N LYS A 61 4.26 -3.10 1.09
CA LYS A 61 3.30 -3.10 -0.01
C LYS A 61 1.86 -3.08 0.51
N VAL A 62 1.53 -4.00 1.39
CA VAL A 62 0.17 -4.10 1.97
C VAL A 62 -0.18 -2.83 2.75
N LYS A 63 0.73 -2.39 3.61
CA LYS A 63 0.52 -1.19 4.43
C LYS A 63 0.23 0.04 3.56
N ARG A 64 1.01 0.23 2.51
CA ARG A 64 0.89 1.38 1.62
C ARG A 64 -0.34 1.31 0.74
N MET A 65 -0.72 0.11 0.32
CA MET A 65 -1.93 -0.10 -0.49
C MET A 65 -3.17 0.41 0.24
N TYR A 66 -3.29 0.13 1.53
CA TYR A 66 -4.43 0.54 2.35
C TYR A 66 -4.24 1.92 3.00
N GLY A 67 -3.07 2.54 2.85
CA GLY A 67 -2.82 3.86 3.40
C GLY A 67 -2.72 3.90 4.91
N VAL A 68 -2.33 2.82 5.54
CA VAL A 68 -2.22 2.68 6.99
C VAL A 68 -0.79 2.99 7.43
N LEU A 69 -0.63 3.75 8.50
CA LEU A 69 0.68 4.01 9.08
C LEU A 69 1.11 2.88 10.01
N GLU A 70 2.42 2.83 10.31
CA GLU A 70 3.05 1.69 10.99
C GLU A 70 2.39 1.33 12.32
N ARG A 71 2.08 2.32 13.14
CA ARG A 71 1.50 2.08 14.47
C ARG A 71 0.13 1.42 14.38
N GLN A 72 -0.72 1.91 13.50
CA GLN A 72 -2.04 1.34 13.28
C GLN A 72 -1.94 -0.02 12.62
N PHE A 73 -1.02 -0.21 11.69
CA PHE A 73 -0.78 -1.50 11.05
C PHE A 73 -0.40 -2.57 12.08
N ARG A 74 0.45 -2.23 13.05
CA ARG A 74 0.82 -3.15 14.13
C ARG A 74 -0.37 -3.57 14.96
N ARG A 75 -1.31 -2.66 15.19
CA ARG A 75 -2.54 -2.99 15.93
C ARG A 75 -3.40 -3.99 15.16
N TYR A 76 -3.54 -3.80 13.86
CA TYR A 76 -4.24 -4.75 13.01
C TYR A 76 -3.56 -6.12 13.00
N PHE A 77 -2.25 -6.13 12.93
CA PHE A 77 -1.49 -7.37 12.93
C PHE A 77 -1.66 -8.13 14.25
N ALA A 78 -1.58 -7.43 15.38
CA ALA A 78 -1.79 -8.03 16.70
C ALA A 78 -3.18 -8.63 16.83
N GLU A 79 -4.21 -7.93 16.36
CA GLU A 79 -5.59 -8.45 16.36
C GLU A 79 -5.74 -9.65 15.44
N ALA A 80 -5.07 -9.63 14.28
CA ALA A 80 -5.11 -10.77 13.35
C ALA A 80 -4.47 -12.02 13.95
N GLU A 81 -3.36 -11.85 14.69
CA GLU A 81 -2.73 -12.98 15.41
C GLU A 81 -3.61 -13.54 16.53
N ARG A 82 -4.33 -12.67 17.22
CA ARG A 82 -5.21 -13.07 18.32
C ARG A 82 -6.39 -13.93 17.83
N ARG A 83 -6.89 -13.67 16.63
CA ARG A 83 -8.03 -14.39 16.07
C ARG A 83 -7.62 -15.77 15.57
N LYS A 84 -8.55 -16.71 15.64
CA LYS A 84 -8.34 -18.07 15.13
C LYS A 84 -8.20 -18.05 13.61
N GLY A 85 -7.37 -18.94 13.09
CA GLY A 85 -7.17 -19.13 11.67
C GLY A 85 -5.85 -18.53 11.18
N ASN A 86 -5.71 -18.37 9.88
CA ASN A 86 -4.51 -17.86 9.24
C ASN A 86 -4.35 -16.37 9.52
N THR A 87 -3.22 -15.98 10.11
CA THR A 87 -2.94 -14.58 10.47
C THR A 87 -2.98 -13.66 9.26
N GLY A 88 -2.42 -14.07 8.13
CA GLY A 88 -2.42 -13.27 6.91
C GLY A 88 -3.82 -13.01 6.38
N ALA A 89 -4.65 -14.04 6.33
CA ALA A 89 -6.05 -13.91 5.90
C ALA A 89 -6.83 -13.01 6.85
N ASN A 90 -6.62 -13.17 8.16
CA ASN A 90 -7.26 -12.33 9.16
C ASN A 90 -6.87 -10.86 9.02
N LEU A 91 -5.58 -10.60 8.76
CA LEU A 91 -5.07 -9.25 8.56
C LEU A 91 -5.72 -8.58 7.34
N LEU A 92 -5.79 -9.30 6.22
CA LEU A 92 -6.43 -8.76 5.02
C LEU A 92 -7.92 -8.50 5.24
N MET A 93 -8.59 -9.39 5.98
CA MET A 93 -10.00 -9.21 6.32
C MET A 93 -10.21 -7.93 7.13
N LEU A 94 -9.36 -7.67 8.12
CA LEU A 94 -9.42 -6.47 8.94
C LEU A 94 -9.18 -5.21 8.11
N LEU A 95 -8.19 -5.23 7.21
CA LEU A 95 -7.89 -4.10 6.35
C LEU A 95 -9.02 -3.84 5.33
N GLU A 96 -9.58 -4.90 4.76
CA GLU A 96 -10.71 -4.77 3.82
C GLU A 96 -11.99 -4.27 4.52
N SER A 97 -12.10 -4.46 5.81
CA SER A 97 -13.27 -4.01 6.60
C SER A 97 -13.22 -2.53 6.96
N ARG A 98 -12.13 -1.82 6.64
CA ARG A 98 -12.05 -0.38 6.91
C ARG A 98 -13.10 0.37 6.09
N LEU A 99 -13.70 1.38 6.70
CA LEU A 99 -14.75 2.16 6.04
C LEU A 99 -14.23 2.85 4.77
N ASP A 100 -13.03 3.42 4.81
CA ASP A 100 -12.44 4.07 3.64
C ASP A 100 -12.25 3.08 2.48
N ASN A 101 -11.82 1.85 2.80
CA ASN A 101 -11.67 0.81 1.78
C ASN A 101 -13.03 0.37 1.22
N VAL A 102 -14.04 0.21 2.06
CA VAL A 102 -15.39 -0.18 1.63
C VAL A 102 -15.95 0.88 0.67
N VAL A 103 -15.82 2.16 1.02
CA VAL A 103 -16.28 3.26 0.18
C VAL A 103 -15.55 3.26 -1.17
N TYR A 104 -14.24 3.00 -1.17
CA TYR A 104 -13.46 2.87 -2.39
C TYR A 104 -13.96 1.70 -3.25
N ARG A 105 -14.18 0.52 -2.63
CA ARG A 105 -14.66 -0.68 -3.36
C ARG A 105 -16.05 -0.47 -3.95
N MET A 106 -16.88 0.33 -3.29
CA MET A 106 -18.22 0.68 -3.80
C MET A 106 -18.18 1.66 -4.96
N GLY A 107 -17.03 2.23 -5.28
CA GLY A 107 -16.85 3.10 -6.42
C GLY A 107 -17.10 4.58 -6.15
N PHE A 108 -17.32 4.99 -4.90
CA PHE A 108 -17.55 6.40 -4.56
C PHE A 108 -16.29 7.26 -4.65
N GLY A 109 -15.12 6.64 -4.51
CA GLY A 109 -13.83 7.31 -4.65
C GLY A 109 -12.98 6.61 -5.70
N SER A 110 -12.19 7.35 -6.47
CA SER A 110 -11.29 6.78 -7.46
C SER A 110 -10.04 6.15 -6.83
N THR A 111 -9.73 6.50 -5.60
CA THR A 111 -8.64 5.92 -4.80
C THR A 111 -9.10 5.77 -3.36
N ARG A 112 -8.36 4.97 -2.57
CA ARG A 112 -8.63 4.82 -1.15
C ARG A 112 -8.42 6.14 -0.40
N ALA A 113 -7.45 6.96 -0.81
CA ALA A 113 -7.21 8.26 -0.22
C ALA A 113 -8.38 9.21 -0.45
N GLU A 114 -8.94 9.21 -1.66
CA GLU A 114 -10.13 10.00 -1.98
C GLU A 114 -11.34 9.52 -1.16
N ALA A 115 -11.56 8.22 -1.11
CA ALA A 115 -12.63 7.63 -0.31
C ALA A 115 -12.51 8.00 1.16
N ARG A 116 -11.29 8.04 1.69
CA ARG A 116 -11.02 8.46 3.07
C ARG A 116 -11.43 9.91 3.32
N GLN A 117 -11.23 10.78 2.35
CA GLN A 117 -11.67 12.17 2.47
C GLN A 117 -13.20 12.31 2.40
N LEU A 118 -13.87 11.44 1.64
CA LEU A 118 -15.33 11.44 1.55
C LEU A 118 -15.99 10.98 2.86
N VAL A 119 -15.33 10.08 3.58
CA VAL A 119 -15.80 9.61 4.87
C VAL A 119 -15.60 10.71 5.93
#